data_7ab3ce21bba61e922a80756defd7948f
#
_entry.id   7ab3ce21bba61e922a80756defd7948f
#
_cell.length_a   1.000
_cell.length_b   1.000
_cell.length_c   1.000
_cell.angle_alpha   90.00
_cell.angle_beta   90.00
_cell.angle_gamma   90.00
#
_symmetry.space_group_name_H-M   'P 1'
#
loop_
_entity.id
_entity.type
_entity.pdbx_description
1 polymer ?
#
loop_
_entity_poly.entity_id
_entity_poly.type
_entity_poly.pdbx_seq_one_letter_code
_entity_poly.pdbx_strand_id
1 'polypeptide(L)' 'MNEYIMQPVDIRQWAKENILLTSEAIEILGISRSRMNVLLKKGQLEPIKRTGATSLFLLEDVIKKRDDLIRKRRIYGPKD' A
#
# COMPACT_ATOMS: atom_id res chain seq x y z
N MET A 1 -15.75 11.04 -24.43
CA MET A 1 -15.23 11.30 -24.17
C MET A 1 -14.39 11.25 -23.69
N ASN A 2 -13.87 11.31 -23.72
CA ASN A 2 -13.08 11.32 -23.31
C ASN A 2 -12.07 12.06 -23.33
N GLU A 3 -12.15 12.86 -23.43
CA GLU A 3 -11.30 13.85 -23.45
C GLU A 3 -10.49 13.86 -22.32
N TYR A 4 -10.89 13.26 -21.37
CA TYR A 4 -10.03 13.12 -20.30
C TYR A 4 -9.29 11.90 -20.41
N ILE A 5 -9.08 11.42 -21.53
CA ILE A 5 -8.28 10.27 -21.71
C ILE A 5 -6.88 10.60 -21.35
N MET A 6 -6.29 9.84 -20.46
CA MET A 6 -4.93 10.11 -20.04
C MET A 6 -3.96 9.82 -21.14
N GLN A 7 -2.94 10.64 -21.23
CA GLN A 7 -1.88 10.40 -22.17
C GLN A 7 -1.08 9.20 -21.66
N PRO A 8 -0.49 8.41 -22.55
CA PRO A 8 0.32 7.28 -22.11
C PRO A 8 1.43 7.68 -21.16
N VAL A 9 2.01 8.86 -21.37
CA VAL A 9 3.06 9.32 -20.48
C VAL A 9 2.49 9.65 -19.11
N ASP A 10 1.26 10.11 -19.06
CA ASP A 10 0.63 10.44 -17.79
C ASP A 10 0.31 9.17 -17.02
N ILE A 11 -0.10 8.13 -17.73
CA ILE A 11 -0.41 6.86 -17.10
C ILE A 11 0.85 6.26 -16.49
N ARG A 12 1.95 6.33 -17.19
CA ARG A 12 3.21 5.82 -16.72
C ARG A 12 3.66 6.55 -15.47
N GLN A 13 3.59 7.87 -15.52
CA GLN A 13 3.99 8.69 -14.40
C GLN A 13 3.08 8.41 -13.21
N TRP A 14 1.79 8.31 -13.45
CA TRP A 14 0.85 8.01 -12.39
C TRP A 14 1.16 6.67 -11.74
N ALA A 15 1.43 5.66 -12.56
CA ALA A 15 1.73 4.33 -12.04
C ALA A 15 3.00 4.34 -11.20
N LYS A 16 4.00 5.07 -11.67
CA LYS A 16 5.26 5.17 -10.98
C LYS A 16 5.09 5.78 -9.58
N GLU A 17 4.18 6.72 -9.46
CA GLU A 17 3.96 7.40 -8.20
C GLU A 17 2.94 6.73 -7.30
N ASN A 18 2.08 5.92 -7.87
CA ASN A 18 0.97 5.35 -7.11
C ASN A 18 0.99 3.85 -6.92
N ILE A 19 1.85 3.14 -7.62
CA ILE A 19 1.94 1.70 -7.47
C ILE A 19 3.23 1.37 -6.74
N LEU A 20 3.11 0.64 -5.66
CA LEU A 20 4.23 0.37 -4.77
C LEU A 20 4.60 -1.10 -4.73
N LEU A 21 5.88 -1.35 -4.55
CA LEU A 21 6.36 -2.69 -4.28
C LEU A 21 6.18 -2.94 -2.80
N THR A 22 6.28 -4.19 -2.40
CA THR A 22 6.12 -4.54 -0.99
C THR A 22 7.08 -3.78 -0.10
N SER A 23 8.33 -3.66 -0.49
CA SER A 23 9.32 -2.96 0.32
C SER A 23 8.98 -1.49 0.51
N GLU A 24 8.43 -0.88 -0.53
CA GLU A 24 8.04 0.52 -0.43
C GLU A 24 6.84 0.69 0.50
N ALA A 25 5.90 -0.25 0.42
CA ALA A 25 4.72 -0.21 1.28
C ALA A 25 5.11 -0.38 2.74
N ILE A 26 6.03 -1.30 3.00
CA ILE A 26 6.52 -1.54 4.36
C ILE A 26 7.12 -0.26 4.94
N GLU A 27 7.88 0.44 4.12
CA GLU A 27 8.52 1.65 4.56
C GLU A 27 7.52 2.74 4.91
N ILE A 28 6.52 2.90 4.07
CA ILE A 28 5.47 3.89 4.32
C ILE A 28 4.68 3.54 5.57
N LEU A 29 4.38 2.26 5.75
CA LEU A 29 3.62 1.82 6.92
C LEU A 29 4.44 1.89 8.19
N GLY A 30 5.75 1.86 8.08
CA GLY A 30 6.61 1.91 9.26
C GLY A 30 6.52 0.65 10.10
N ILE A 31 6.41 -0.49 9.46
CA ILE A 31 6.27 -1.76 10.17
C ILE A 31 7.35 -2.73 9.70
N SER A 32 7.44 -3.86 10.36
CA SER A 32 8.39 -4.88 9.98
C SER A 32 7.81 -5.72 8.86
N ARG A 33 8.67 -6.48 8.19
CA ARG A 33 8.23 -7.37 7.14
C ARG A 33 7.32 -8.47 7.73
N SER A 34 7.63 -8.92 8.91
CA SER A 34 6.79 -9.92 9.59
C SER A 34 5.38 -9.38 9.81
N ARG A 35 5.31 -8.14 10.26
CA ARG A 35 4.02 -7.51 10.49
C ARG A 35 3.26 -7.36 9.18
N MET A 36 3.98 -7.01 8.12
CA MET A 36 3.36 -6.89 6.81
C MET A 36 2.73 -8.22 6.38
N ASN A 37 3.44 -9.31 6.61
CA ASN A 37 2.93 -10.63 6.27
C ASN A 37 1.65 -10.94 7.03
N VAL A 38 1.57 -10.52 8.29
CA VAL A 38 0.38 -10.72 9.10
C VAL A 38 -0.80 -9.93 8.51
N LEU A 39 -0.55 -8.69 8.12
CA LEU A 39 -1.60 -7.87 7.52
C LEU A 39 -2.15 -8.52 6.25
N LEU A 40 -1.25 -9.02 5.43
CA LEU A 40 -1.65 -9.66 4.18
C LEU A 40 -2.42 -10.94 4.43
N LYS A 41 -1.94 -11.73 5.38
CA LYS A 41 -2.57 -12.99 5.69
C LYS A 41 -3.98 -12.81 6.23
N LYS A 42 -4.18 -11.78 7.01
CA LYS A 42 -5.49 -11.51 7.59
C LYS A 42 -6.39 -10.71 6.66
N GLY A 43 -5.91 -10.37 5.49
CA GLY A 43 -6.70 -9.60 4.55
C GLY A 43 -6.92 -8.17 4.96
N GLN A 44 -6.05 -7.63 5.81
CA GLN A 44 -6.19 -6.27 6.28
C GLN A 44 -5.54 -5.24 5.36
N LEU A 45 -4.81 -5.72 4.38
CA LEU A 45 -4.26 -4.90 3.32
C LEU A 45 -4.21 -5.77 2.09
N GLU A 46 -4.86 -5.34 1.02
CA GLU A 46 -4.93 -6.13 -0.20
C GLU A 46 -4.05 -5.57 -1.30
N PRO A 47 -3.23 -6.40 -1.92
CA PRO A 47 -2.42 -5.94 -3.04
C PRO A 47 -3.27 -5.83 -4.29
N ILE A 48 -2.83 -4.97 -5.21
CA ILE A 48 -3.46 -4.87 -6.51
C ILE A 48 -3.23 -6.15 -7.28
N LYS A 49 -2.03 -6.69 -7.13
CA LYS A 49 -1.63 -7.86 -7.88
C LYS A 49 -0.60 -8.62 -7.07
N ARG A 50 -0.68 -9.93 -7.13
CA ARG A 50 0.25 -10.74 -6.38
C ARG A 50 0.65 -11.92 -7.23
N THR A 51 1.93 -12.13 -7.43
CA THR A 51 2.43 -13.27 -8.17
C THR A 51 3.67 -13.77 -7.47
N GLY A 52 3.64 -15.04 -7.07
CA GLY A 52 4.77 -15.60 -6.38
C GLY A 52 5.15 -14.78 -5.17
N ALA A 53 6.37 -14.34 -5.14
CA ALA A 53 6.87 -13.59 -3.99
C ALA A 53 6.67 -12.08 -4.12
N THR A 54 6.12 -11.64 -5.24
CA THR A 54 5.98 -10.20 -5.50
C THR A 54 4.56 -9.74 -5.34
N SER A 55 4.39 -8.60 -4.69
CA SER A 55 3.07 -7.97 -4.55
C SER A 55 3.19 -6.51 -4.92
N LEU A 56 2.11 -6.00 -5.51
CA LEU A 56 2.03 -4.58 -5.86
C LEU A 56 0.87 -3.98 -5.10
N PHE A 57 1.08 -2.79 -4.59
CA PHE A 57 0.09 -2.10 -3.78
C PHE A 57 -0.25 -0.73 -4.34
N LEU A 58 -1.44 -0.27 -4.06
CA LEU A 58 -1.86 1.07 -4.44
C LEU A 58 -1.48 2.01 -3.31
N LEU A 59 -0.81 3.09 -3.63
CA LEU A 59 -0.37 4.06 -2.62
C LEU A 59 -1.53 4.50 -1.73
N GLU A 60 -2.67 4.77 -2.33
CA GLU A 60 -3.85 5.21 -1.59
C GLU A 60 -4.24 4.21 -0.51
N ASP A 61 -4.22 2.93 -0.83
CA ASP A 61 -4.57 1.89 0.12
C ASP A 61 -3.57 1.82 1.26
N VAL A 62 -2.29 1.98 0.91
CA VAL A 62 -1.23 1.93 1.90
C VAL A 62 -1.32 3.11 2.86
N ILE A 63 -1.62 4.28 2.32
CA ILE A 63 -1.77 5.47 3.16
C ILE A 63 -2.96 5.33 4.11
N LYS A 64 -4.06 4.79 3.61
CA LYS A 64 -5.23 4.58 4.45
C LYS A 64 -4.90 3.61 5.58
N LYS A 65 -4.15 2.56 5.27
CA LYS A 65 -3.78 1.57 6.28
C LYS A 65 -2.81 2.19 7.28
N ARG A 66 -1.89 3.03 6.81
CA ARG A 66 -0.97 3.70 7.69
C ARG A 66 -1.72 4.57 8.70
N ASP A 67 -2.69 5.32 8.20
CA ASP A 67 -3.47 6.19 9.07
C ASP A 67 -4.28 5.38 10.08
N ASP A 68 -4.79 4.25 9.65
CA ASP A 68 -5.54 3.36 10.53
C ASP A 68 -4.64 2.81 11.65
N LEU A 69 -3.43 2.40 11.29
CA LEU A 69 -2.49 1.88 12.27
C LEU A 69 -2.07 2.96 13.26
N ILE A 70 -1.86 4.17 12.78
CA ILE A 70 -1.48 5.27 13.65
C ILE A 70 -2.61 5.56 14.62
N ARG A 71 -3.84 5.58 14.13
CA ARG A 71 -4.98 5.85 14.98
C ARG A 71 -5.14 4.78 16.05
N LYS A 72 -4.98 3.53 15.68
CA LYS A 72 -5.09 2.43 16.63
C LYS A 72 -3.99 2.49 17.68
N ARG A 73 -2.80 2.90 17.26
CA ARG A 73 -1.69 3.02 18.17
C ARG A 73 -1.97 4.09 19.21
N ARG A 74 -2.64 5.16 18.82
CA ARG A 74 -2.99 6.22 19.76
C ARG A 74 -4.02 5.75 20.75
N ILE A 75 -4.98 4.96 20.31
CA ILE A 75 -6.07 4.52 21.16
C ILE A 75 -5.64 3.39 22.06
N TYR A 76 -4.92 2.41 21.53
CA TYR A 76 -4.56 1.22 22.29
C TYR A 76 -3.11 1.18 22.75
N GLY A 77 -2.35 2.19 22.44
CA GLY A 77 -0.94 2.23 22.81
C GLY A 77 -0.08 1.55 21.78
N PRO A 78 1.23 1.69 21.90
CA PRO A 78 2.15 1.12 20.93
C PRO A 78 2.21 -0.36 21.11
N LYS A 79 1.76 -1.09 20.12
CA LYS A 79 1.83 -2.44 20.15
C LYS A 79 2.43 -2.92 18.98
N ASP A 80 3.22 -3.57 18.78
CA ASP A 80 3.65 -3.99 17.63
C ASP A 80 4.31 -4.84 17.38
#